data_e72ca4b7fd6638a73517b3d79884ca37
#
_entry.id   e72ca4b7fd6638a73517b3d79884ca37
#
_cell.length_a   1.000
_cell.length_b   1.000
_cell.length_c   1.000
_cell.angle_alpha   90.00
_cell.angle_beta   90.00
_cell.angle_gamma   90.00
#
_symmetry.space_group_name_H-M   'P 1'
#
loop_
_entity.id
_entity.type
_entity.pdbx_description
1 polymer ?
#
loop_
_entity_poly.entity_id
_entity_poly.type
_entity_poly.pdbx_seq_one_letter_code
_entity_poly.pdbx_strand_id
1 'polypeptide(L)'
;KISSNETYGGNITRKTIDYFCHLLESPEDLKEIKNNDHAFAALPEFDAIKWAATKNNPIYKTSYTDILRVAFTYKFKRGRLADLVSLLSGRDFETREFRTEIEEESFQQLHEAVLQAVNQTNYERYLMIVRSTGIVRKSLIRSQNVLNFGYALYLALRERKVDSNKIEQVVRRWLALTILTGRYSGSPESSFDYDIKRFAAYDDPMEFLKITEAGELSDAFWNVNLVQRLNTSVASSPYFNMFLIAQVKNHAKGFLSVQVDVEAMLENRGDIHHLFPKKYLTDHGVPQSQYNQIANYVF
;
A
#
# COMPACT_ATOMS: atom_id res chain seq x y z
N LYS A 1 14.33 -21.54 8.76
CA LYS A 1 14.40 -22.01 10.18
C LYS A 1 13.12 -22.71 10.63
N ILE A 2 11.95 -22.30 10.11
CA ILE A 2 10.66 -22.94 10.44
C ILE A 2 10.57 -24.32 9.78
N SER A 3 11.01 -24.46 8.54
CA SER A 3 10.99 -25.73 7.80
C SER A 3 12.01 -26.76 8.30
N SER A 4 13.10 -26.32 8.94
CA SER A 4 14.13 -27.19 9.48
C SER A 4 13.79 -27.82 10.86
N ASN A 5 12.67 -27.45 11.45
CA ASN A 5 12.19 -28.05 12.69
C ASN A 5 11.41 -29.33 12.34
N GLU A 6 11.86 -30.50 12.80
CA GLU A 6 11.21 -31.78 12.53
C GLU A 6 9.73 -31.82 12.93
N THR A 7 9.34 -31.07 13.95
CA THR A 7 7.95 -30.95 14.41
C THR A 7 7.08 -30.21 13.40
N TYR A 8 7.66 -29.34 12.58
CA TYR A 8 6.93 -28.42 11.71
C TYR A 8 7.19 -28.63 10.21
N GLY A 9 8.28 -29.28 9.83
CA GLY A 9 8.71 -29.45 8.44
C GLY A 9 7.75 -30.24 7.54
N GLY A 10 6.87 -31.04 8.12
CA GLY A 10 5.82 -31.79 7.41
C GLY A 10 4.48 -31.05 7.31
N ASN A 11 4.28 -29.97 8.06
CA ASN A 11 3.02 -29.23 8.08
C ASN A 11 2.90 -28.33 6.86
N ILE A 12 1.85 -28.57 6.02
CA ILE A 12 1.62 -27.82 4.79
C ILE A 12 1.48 -26.33 5.02
N THR A 13 0.87 -25.90 6.10
CA THR A 13 0.63 -24.50 6.46
C THR A 13 1.95 -23.75 6.64
N ARG A 14 2.87 -24.31 7.40
CA ARG A 14 4.18 -23.69 7.65
C ARG A 14 5.08 -23.75 6.42
N LYS A 15 5.06 -24.86 5.70
CA LYS A 15 5.78 -25.04 4.44
C LYS A 15 5.32 -24.02 3.38
N THR A 16 4.02 -23.75 3.29
CA THR A 16 3.46 -22.73 2.39
C THR A 16 3.99 -21.34 2.70
N ILE A 17 4.03 -20.97 3.99
CA ILE A 17 4.56 -19.65 4.42
C ILE A 17 6.06 -19.55 4.13
N ASP A 18 6.81 -20.61 4.37
CA ASP A 18 8.26 -20.65 4.16
C ASP A 18 8.62 -20.51 2.67
N TYR A 19 7.97 -21.30 1.81
CA TYR A 19 8.14 -21.19 0.36
C TYR A 19 7.66 -19.84 -0.19
N PHE A 20 6.59 -19.29 0.36
CA PHE A 20 6.14 -17.95 0.01
C PHE A 20 7.24 -16.91 0.30
N CYS A 21 7.79 -16.90 1.52
CA CYS A 21 8.85 -15.97 1.88
C CYS A 21 10.10 -16.16 0.99
N HIS A 22 10.49 -17.39 0.77
CA HIS A 22 11.68 -17.72 -0.03
C HIS A 22 11.50 -17.29 -1.50
N LEU A 23 10.42 -17.71 -2.15
CA LEU A 23 10.21 -17.45 -3.57
C LEU A 23 9.94 -15.98 -3.93
N LEU A 24 9.47 -15.17 -2.98
CA LEU A 24 9.38 -13.73 -3.23
C LEU A 24 10.76 -13.03 -3.19
N GLU A 25 11.74 -13.61 -2.52
CA GLU A 25 13.13 -13.13 -2.52
C GLU A 25 13.96 -13.73 -3.67
N SER A 26 13.76 -15.03 -3.93
CA SER A 26 14.52 -15.84 -4.91
C SER A 26 13.57 -16.51 -5.92
N PRO A 27 12.94 -15.76 -6.83
CA PRO A 27 12.00 -16.34 -7.80
C PRO A 27 12.64 -17.38 -8.75
N GLU A 28 13.94 -17.33 -8.93
CA GLU A 28 14.74 -18.27 -9.72
C GLU A 28 14.67 -19.70 -9.18
N ASP A 29 14.49 -19.87 -7.86
CA ASP A 29 14.42 -21.18 -7.21
C ASP A 29 13.08 -21.91 -7.41
N LEU A 30 12.12 -21.25 -8.06
CA LEU A 30 10.79 -21.81 -8.34
C LEU A 30 10.86 -23.15 -9.06
N LYS A 31 11.79 -23.30 -10.01
CA LYS A 31 11.97 -24.53 -10.78
C LYS A 31 12.54 -25.66 -9.91
N GLU A 32 13.46 -25.33 -9.02
CA GLU A 32 14.08 -26.27 -8.11
C GLU A 32 13.07 -26.80 -7.09
N ILE A 33 12.30 -25.92 -6.45
CA ILE A 33 11.23 -26.29 -5.51
C ILE A 33 10.19 -27.18 -6.21
N LYS A 34 9.77 -26.82 -7.43
CA LYS A 34 8.83 -27.63 -8.20
C LYS A 34 9.35 -29.05 -8.46
N ASN A 35 10.64 -29.20 -8.72
CA ASN A 35 11.24 -30.49 -9.03
C ASN A 35 11.50 -31.33 -7.77
N ASN A 36 11.78 -30.70 -6.64
CA ASN A 36 12.16 -31.37 -5.40
C ASN A 36 10.98 -31.66 -4.47
N ASP A 37 9.90 -30.86 -4.56
CA ASP A 37 8.67 -31.04 -3.77
C ASP A 37 7.44 -31.15 -4.66
N HIS A 38 7.33 -32.31 -5.34
CA HIS A 38 6.21 -32.58 -6.24
C HIS A 38 4.84 -32.55 -5.53
N ALA A 39 4.78 -32.95 -4.26
CA ALA A 39 3.55 -32.94 -3.49
C ALA A 39 3.06 -31.51 -3.26
N PHE A 40 3.95 -30.61 -2.88
CA PHE A 40 3.61 -29.19 -2.72
C PHE A 40 3.32 -28.52 -4.07
N ALA A 41 4.09 -28.84 -5.11
CA ALA A 41 3.90 -28.28 -6.46
C ALA A 41 2.54 -28.64 -7.10
N ALA A 42 1.85 -29.68 -6.61
CA ALA A 42 0.51 -30.06 -7.04
C ALA A 42 -0.62 -29.33 -6.30
N LEU A 43 -0.31 -28.50 -5.32
CA LEU A 43 -1.29 -27.78 -4.52
C LEU A 43 -1.66 -26.42 -5.14
N PRO A 44 -2.91 -25.95 -4.95
CA PRO A 44 -3.32 -24.59 -5.36
C PRO A 44 -2.47 -23.47 -4.77
N GLU A 45 -1.94 -23.67 -3.56
CA GLU A 45 -1.05 -22.75 -2.86
C GLU A 45 0.23 -22.46 -3.66
N PHE A 46 0.76 -23.46 -4.34
CA PHE A 46 1.95 -23.31 -5.17
C PHE A 46 1.69 -22.34 -6.34
N ASP A 47 0.56 -22.45 -7.01
CA ASP A 47 0.20 -21.57 -8.12
C ASP A 47 0.01 -20.12 -7.66
N ALA A 48 -0.58 -19.89 -6.50
CA ALA A 48 -0.72 -18.57 -5.92
C ALA A 48 0.64 -17.94 -5.57
N ILE A 49 1.55 -18.70 -4.97
CA ILE A 49 2.91 -18.26 -4.64
C ILE A 49 3.72 -17.99 -5.91
N LYS A 50 3.65 -18.90 -6.88
CA LYS A 50 4.31 -18.73 -8.20
C LYS A 50 3.87 -17.43 -8.87
N TRP A 51 2.56 -17.18 -8.92
CA TRP A 51 2.05 -15.94 -9.49
C TRP A 51 2.60 -14.73 -8.72
N ALA A 52 2.57 -14.75 -7.39
CA ALA A 52 3.07 -13.65 -6.56
C ALA A 52 4.57 -13.38 -6.76
N ALA A 53 5.38 -14.41 -6.89
CA ALA A 53 6.83 -14.32 -7.12
C ALA A 53 7.18 -13.77 -8.52
N THR A 54 6.37 -14.08 -9.54
CA THR A 54 6.63 -13.70 -10.93
C THR A 54 5.90 -12.43 -11.39
N LYS A 55 4.92 -11.96 -10.61
CA LYS A 55 4.17 -10.74 -10.97
C LYS A 55 5.09 -9.52 -11.05
N ASN A 56 4.87 -8.72 -12.06
CA ASN A 56 5.54 -7.43 -12.22
C ASN A 56 4.51 -6.33 -12.42
N ASN A 57 4.41 -5.40 -11.45
CA ASN A 57 3.54 -4.25 -11.56
C ASN A 57 4.32 -2.97 -11.22
N PRO A 58 4.29 -1.94 -12.09
CA PRO A 58 5.08 -0.72 -11.91
C PRO A 58 4.59 0.16 -10.76
N ILE A 59 3.35 -0.02 -10.29
CA ILE A 59 2.78 0.80 -9.20
C ILE A 59 3.05 0.14 -7.85
N TYR A 60 2.76 -1.16 -7.75
CA TYR A 60 2.81 -1.89 -6.48
C TYR A 60 3.58 -3.21 -6.63
N LYS A 61 4.91 -3.12 -6.51
CA LYS A 61 5.79 -4.27 -6.40
C LYS A 61 5.97 -4.59 -4.91
N THR A 62 5.49 -5.76 -4.49
CA THR A 62 5.52 -6.18 -3.08
C THR A 62 6.68 -7.13 -2.82
N SER A 63 7.39 -6.90 -1.69
CA SER A 63 8.26 -7.89 -1.05
C SER A 63 7.43 -8.87 -0.20
N TYR A 64 8.06 -9.96 0.27
CA TYR A 64 7.40 -10.86 1.22
C TYR A 64 7.00 -10.13 2.50
N THR A 65 7.84 -9.21 2.98
CA THR A 65 7.54 -8.39 4.18
C THR A 65 6.31 -7.51 3.98
N ASP A 66 6.13 -6.93 2.79
CA ASP A 66 4.92 -6.15 2.48
C ASP A 66 3.67 -7.03 2.55
N ILE A 67 3.72 -8.23 1.95
CA ILE A 67 2.58 -9.16 1.96
C ILE A 67 2.29 -9.68 3.36
N LEU A 68 3.32 -10.02 4.15
CA LEU A 68 3.13 -10.41 5.55
C LEU A 68 2.49 -9.27 6.36
N ARG A 69 2.93 -8.03 6.15
CA ARG A 69 2.32 -6.85 6.79
C ARG A 69 0.85 -6.71 6.39
N VAL A 70 0.53 -6.82 5.11
CA VAL A 70 -0.85 -6.79 4.60
C VAL A 70 -1.69 -7.91 5.24
N ALA A 71 -1.21 -9.15 5.15
CA ALA A 71 -1.90 -10.34 5.68
C ALA A 71 -2.18 -10.20 7.19
N PHE A 72 -1.15 -9.84 7.93
CA PHE A 72 -1.26 -9.65 9.37
C PHE A 72 -2.23 -8.52 9.74
N THR A 73 -2.08 -7.36 9.09
CA THR A 73 -2.93 -6.20 9.40
C THR A 73 -4.40 -6.49 9.15
N TYR A 74 -4.75 -7.08 8.02
CA TYR A 74 -6.16 -7.31 7.72
C TYR A 74 -6.78 -8.46 8.52
N LYS A 75 -6.04 -9.56 8.76
CA LYS A 75 -6.60 -10.75 9.42
C LYS A 75 -6.64 -10.58 10.94
N PHE A 76 -5.52 -10.16 11.52
CA PHE A 76 -5.39 -10.06 12.98
C PHE A 76 -5.83 -8.70 13.55
N LYS A 77 -6.18 -7.74 12.69
CA LYS A 77 -6.53 -6.35 13.08
C LYS A 77 -5.44 -5.69 13.94
N ARG A 78 -4.17 -5.95 13.56
CA ARG A 78 -2.97 -5.44 14.25
C ARG A 78 -1.97 -4.89 13.25
N GLY A 79 -1.22 -3.86 13.64
CA GLY A 79 -0.24 -3.20 12.78
C GLY A 79 1.22 -3.50 13.10
N ARG A 80 1.50 -4.02 14.30
CA ARG A 80 2.87 -4.23 14.77
C ARG A 80 3.35 -5.64 14.43
N LEU A 81 4.33 -5.77 13.55
CA LEU A 81 4.87 -7.10 13.16
C LEU A 81 5.50 -7.87 14.32
N ALA A 82 5.97 -7.19 15.37
CA ALA A 82 6.41 -7.86 16.59
C ALA A 82 5.29 -8.67 17.27
N ASP A 83 4.03 -8.22 17.14
CA ASP A 83 2.88 -8.97 17.65
C ASP A 83 2.66 -10.27 16.86
N LEU A 84 2.95 -10.28 15.55
CA LEU A 84 2.90 -11.50 14.74
C LEU A 84 3.88 -12.55 15.25
N VAL A 85 5.14 -12.15 15.54
CA VAL A 85 6.15 -13.06 16.10
C VAL A 85 5.68 -13.65 17.43
N SER A 86 5.08 -12.81 18.28
CA SER A 86 4.53 -13.27 19.57
C SER A 86 3.40 -14.30 19.40
N LEU A 87 2.45 -14.04 18.48
CA LEU A 87 1.34 -14.97 18.17
C LEU A 87 1.84 -16.29 17.61
N LEU A 88 2.80 -16.26 16.68
CA LEU A 88 3.41 -17.46 16.11
C LEU A 88 4.29 -18.24 17.10
N SER A 89 4.62 -17.63 18.24
CA SER A 89 5.25 -18.31 19.38
C SER A 89 4.24 -18.84 20.39
N GLY A 90 2.95 -18.72 20.11
CA GLY A 90 1.87 -19.18 20.99
C GLY A 90 1.54 -18.25 22.16
N ARG A 91 2.00 -16.97 22.12
CA ARG A 91 1.76 -16.03 23.21
C ARG A 91 0.33 -15.52 23.21
N ASP A 92 -0.37 -15.73 24.33
CA ASP A 92 -1.62 -15.09 24.64
C ASP A 92 -1.38 -13.64 25.07
N PHE A 93 -2.08 -12.66 24.46
CA PHE A 93 -1.90 -11.25 24.78
C PHE A 93 -2.64 -10.81 26.06
N GLU A 94 -3.65 -11.57 26.48
CA GLU A 94 -4.44 -11.29 27.69
C GLU A 94 -3.75 -11.88 28.93
N THR A 95 -3.47 -13.20 28.88
CA THR A 95 -2.85 -13.92 30.01
C THR A 95 -1.33 -13.83 30.01
N ARG A 96 -0.71 -13.49 28.88
CA ARG A 96 0.74 -13.48 28.62
C ARG A 96 1.42 -14.87 28.73
N GLU A 97 0.63 -15.92 28.79
CA GLU A 97 1.10 -17.30 28.78
C GLU A 97 1.37 -17.79 27.35
N PHE A 98 2.09 -18.90 27.22
CA PHE A 98 2.34 -19.56 25.96
C PHE A 98 1.49 -20.81 25.84
N ARG A 99 0.75 -20.96 24.72
CA ARG A 99 -0.15 -22.06 24.42
C ARG A 99 0.06 -22.55 23.00
N THR A 100 0.16 -23.85 22.81
CA THR A 100 0.35 -24.49 21.50
C THR A 100 -0.85 -24.24 20.59
N GLU A 101 -2.06 -24.19 21.14
CA GLU A 101 -3.29 -23.94 20.40
C GLU A 101 -3.27 -22.57 19.74
N ILE A 102 -2.76 -21.53 20.44
CA ILE A 102 -2.62 -20.17 19.89
C ILE A 102 -1.59 -20.14 18.76
N GLU A 103 -0.49 -20.89 18.91
CA GLU A 103 0.52 -21.02 17.86
C GLU A 103 -0.08 -21.62 16.59
N GLU A 104 -0.74 -22.77 16.70
CA GLU A 104 -1.34 -23.48 15.57
C GLU A 104 -2.43 -22.67 14.89
N GLU A 105 -3.33 -22.07 15.67
CA GLU A 105 -4.38 -21.18 15.15
C GLU A 105 -3.79 -19.97 14.44
N SER A 106 -2.75 -19.35 15.02
CA SER A 106 -2.10 -18.18 14.42
C SER A 106 -1.41 -18.53 13.11
N PHE A 107 -0.75 -19.69 12.99
CA PHE A 107 -0.17 -20.16 11.73
C PHE A 107 -1.26 -20.43 10.69
N GLN A 108 -2.38 -21.04 11.07
CA GLN A 108 -3.49 -21.28 10.17
C GLN A 108 -4.10 -19.96 9.66
N GLN A 109 -4.35 -19.02 10.55
CA GLN A 109 -4.89 -17.70 10.17
C GLN A 109 -3.91 -16.93 9.27
N LEU A 110 -2.60 -16.99 9.54
CA LEU A 110 -1.59 -16.35 8.70
C LEU A 110 -1.53 -16.99 7.32
N HIS A 111 -1.58 -18.32 7.23
CA HIS A 111 -1.61 -19.06 5.98
C HIS A 111 -2.80 -18.61 5.10
N GLU A 112 -4.01 -18.62 5.65
CA GLU A 112 -5.20 -18.15 4.95
C GLU A 112 -5.04 -16.69 4.49
N ALA A 113 -4.50 -15.83 5.37
CA ALA A 113 -4.30 -14.42 5.10
C ALA A 113 -3.28 -14.19 3.98
N VAL A 114 -2.17 -14.92 3.98
CA VAL A 114 -1.17 -14.85 2.91
C VAL A 114 -1.78 -15.27 1.58
N LEU A 115 -2.53 -16.39 1.53
CA LEU A 115 -3.18 -16.85 0.31
C LEU A 115 -4.19 -15.82 -0.23
N GLN A 116 -4.93 -15.13 0.64
CA GLN A 116 -5.81 -14.03 0.20
C GLN A 116 -5.01 -12.83 -0.34
N ALA A 117 -3.89 -12.49 0.29
CA ALA A 117 -3.06 -11.36 -0.11
C ALA A 117 -2.29 -11.63 -1.43
N VAL A 118 -1.94 -12.90 -1.71
CA VAL A 118 -1.31 -13.30 -2.99
C VAL A 118 -2.32 -13.78 -4.04
N ASN A 119 -3.61 -13.72 -3.74
CA ASN A 119 -4.64 -14.05 -4.72
C ASN A 119 -4.65 -13.02 -5.85
N GLN A 120 -4.46 -13.48 -7.09
CA GLN A 120 -4.39 -12.63 -8.28
C GLN A 120 -5.61 -11.70 -8.42
N THR A 121 -6.82 -12.24 -8.27
CA THR A 121 -8.04 -11.44 -8.41
C THR A 121 -8.14 -10.34 -7.36
N ASN A 122 -7.77 -10.62 -6.11
CA ASN A 122 -7.77 -9.63 -5.04
C ASN A 122 -6.79 -8.50 -5.32
N TYR A 123 -5.57 -8.88 -5.72
CA TYR A 123 -4.51 -7.95 -6.02
C TYR A 123 -4.87 -7.05 -7.22
N GLU A 124 -5.35 -7.63 -8.31
CA GLU A 124 -5.72 -6.89 -9.52
C GLU A 124 -6.89 -5.94 -9.27
N ARG A 125 -7.93 -6.38 -8.55
CA ARG A 125 -9.05 -5.50 -8.16
C ARG A 125 -8.60 -4.35 -7.29
N TYR A 126 -7.71 -4.61 -6.33
CA TYR A 126 -7.13 -3.54 -5.54
C TYR A 126 -6.35 -2.54 -6.41
N LEU A 127 -5.53 -3.02 -7.34
CA LEU A 127 -4.81 -2.15 -8.28
C LEU A 127 -5.74 -1.33 -9.16
N MET A 128 -6.90 -1.85 -9.56
CA MET A 128 -7.91 -1.05 -10.27
C MET A 128 -8.39 0.12 -9.40
N ILE A 129 -8.60 -0.10 -8.11
CA ILE A 129 -8.95 0.99 -7.16
C ILE A 129 -7.81 2.01 -7.06
N VAL A 130 -6.56 1.56 -6.93
CA VAL A 130 -5.38 2.44 -6.90
C VAL A 130 -5.31 3.30 -8.16
N ARG A 131 -5.45 2.69 -9.35
CA ARG A 131 -5.47 3.43 -10.63
C ARG A 131 -6.65 4.38 -10.72
N SER A 132 -7.84 3.98 -10.26
CA SER A 132 -9.03 4.84 -10.26
C SER A 132 -8.89 6.07 -9.33
N THR A 133 -7.91 6.06 -8.42
CA THR A 133 -7.53 7.24 -7.63
C THR A 133 -6.74 8.27 -8.46
N GLY A 134 -6.11 7.84 -9.57
CA GLY A 134 -5.17 8.62 -10.38
C GLY A 134 -3.71 8.27 -10.11
N ILE A 135 -3.45 7.21 -9.34
CA ILE A 135 -2.10 6.73 -9.04
C ILE A 135 -1.66 5.79 -10.15
N VAL A 136 -0.92 6.29 -11.13
CA VAL A 136 -0.51 5.55 -12.32
C VAL A 136 0.94 5.05 -12.27
N ARG A 137 1.75 5.61 -11.38
CA ARG A 137 3.14 5.17 -11.17
C ARG A 137 3.57 5.28 -9.70
N LYS A 138 4.56 4.45 -9.30
CA LYS A 138 5.07 4.39 -7.93
C LYS A 138 5.66 5.72 -7.44
N SER A 139 6.25 6.52 -8.31
CA SER A 139 6.87 7.79 -7.93
C SER A 139 5.89 8.85 -7.42
N LEU A 140 4.58 8.67 -7.65
CA LEU A 140 3.53 9.52 -7.07
C LEU A 140 3.26 9.21 -5.59
N ILE A 141 3.85 8.13 -5.06
CA ILE A 141 3.66 7.70 -3.68
C ILE A 141 5.01 7.69 -2.97
N ARG A 142 5.12 8.47 -1.90
CA ARG A 142 6.36 8.58 -1.14
C ARG A 142 6.65 7.35 -0.28
N SER A 143 5.61 6.73 0.28
CA SER A 143 5.73 5.55 1.15
C SER A 143 4.89 4.40 0.62
N GLN A 144 5.51 3.23 0.40
CA GLN A 144 4.80 2.01 0.00
C GLN A 144 3.77 1.56 1.06
N ASN A 145 3.94 1.98 2.31
CA ASN A 145 2.99 1.68 3.38
C ASN A 145 1.59 2.25 3.13
N VAL A 146 1.46 3.29 2.30
CA VAL A 146 0.14 3.78 1.83
C VAL A 146 -0.58 2.68 1.05
N LEU A 147 0.12 2.00 0.14
CA LEU A 147 -0.45 0.89 -0.63
C LEU A 147 -0.64 -0.36 0.22
N ASN A 148 0.30 -0.66 1.11
CA ASN A 148 0.19 -1.82 2.00
C ASN A 148 -1.05 -1.72 2.89
N PHE A 149 -1.27 -0.57 3.53
CA PHE A 149 -2.47 -0.37 4.35
C PHE A 149 -3.75 -0.36 3.50
N GLY A 150 -3.74 0.33 2.36
CA GLY A 150 -4.88 0.33 1.44
C GLY A 150 -5.30 -1.08 1.01
N TYR A 151 -4.33 -1.96 0.76
CA TYR A 151 -4.60 -3.36 0.42
C TYR A 151 -5.13 -4.15 1.61
N ALA A 152 -4.55 -3.98 2.80
CA ALA A 152 -5.06 -4.60 4.02
C ALA A 152 -6.51 -4.16 4.31
N LEU A 153 -6.82 -2.87 4.17
CA LEU A 153 -8.17 -2.34 4.32
C LEU A 153 -9.13 -2.94 3.29
N TYR A 154 -8.73 -3.01 2.01
CA TYR A 154 -9.52 -3.64 0.96
C TYR A 154 -9.88 -5.08 1.30
N LEU A 155 -8.90 -5.89 1.73
CA LEU A 155 -9.12 -7.29 2.13
C LEU A 155 -10.03 -7.40 3.36
N ALA A 156 -9.82 -6.55 4.37
CA ALA A 156 -10.63 -6.53 5.57
C ALA A 156 -12.11 -6.19 5.28
N LEU A 157 -12.37 -5.23 4.40
CA LEU A 157 -13.73 -4.86 4.01
C LEU A 157 -14.40 -5.94 3.15
N ARG A 158 -13.63 -6.62 2.30
CA ARG A 158 -14.13 -7.78 1.54
C ARG A 158 -14.51 -8.95 2.44
N GLU A 159 -13.67 -9.28 3.43
CA GLU A 159 -13.96 -10.34 4.41
C GLU A 159 -15.27 -10.04 5.15
N ARG A 160 -15.54 -8.76 5.46
CA ARG A 160 -16.80 -8.29 6.06
C ARG A 160 -17.97 -8.23 5.08
N LYS A 161 -17.78 -8.58 3.81
CA LYS A 161 -18.82 -8.56 2.76
C LYS A 161 -19.42 -7.16 2.54
N VAL A 162 -18.64 -6.11 2.74
CA VAL A 162 -19.04 -4.74 2.41
C VAL A 162 -19.28 -4.62 0.91
N ASP A 163 -20.25 -3.82 0.50
CA ASP A 163 -20.57 -3.55 -0.90
C ASP A 163 -19.34 -3.05 -1.68
N SER A 164 -19.14 -3.57 -2.90
CA SER A 164 -17.94 -3.30 -3.70
C SER A 164 -17.75 -1.82 -4.04
N ASN A 165 -18.83 -1.09 -4.31
CA ASN A 165 -18.74 0.36 -4.60
C ASN A 165 -18.34 1.13 -3.35
N LYS A 166 -18.85 0.71 -2.17
CA LYS A 166 -18.48 1.28 -0.89
C LYS A 166 -17.01 1.01 -0.57
N ILE A 167 -16.52 -0.24 -0.80
CA ILE A 167 -15.10 -0.57 -0.66
C ILE A 167 -14.24 0.35 -1.53
N GLU A 168 -14.58 0.50 -2.81
CA GLU A 168 -13.85 1.37 -3.72
C GLU A 168 -13.80 2.81 -3.21
N GLN A 169 -14.93 3.36 -2.80
CA GLN A 169 -15.01 4.73 -2.28
C GLN A 169 -14.15 4.92 -1.03
N VAL A 170 -14.25 4.01 -0.06
CA VAL A 170 -13.49 4.08 1.20
C VAL A 170 -11.99 3.97 0.92
N VAL A 171 -11.56 2.97 0.17
CA VAL A 171 -10.13 2.74 -0.10
C VAL A 171 -9.53 3.89 -0.90
N ARG A 172 -10.21 4.37 -1.95
CA ARG A 172 -9.75 5.49 -2.77
C ARG A 172 -9.57 6.78 -1.96
N ARG A 173 -10.57 7.14 -1.14
CA ARG A 173 -10.48 8.34 -0.28
C ARG A 173 -9.42 8.18 0.79
N TRP A 174 -9.27 7.00 1.36
CA TRP A 174 -8.23 6.70 2.34
C TRP A 174 -6.82 6.83 1.74
N LEU A 175 -6.60 6.35 0.52
CA LEU A 175 -5.32 6.55 -0.19
C LEU A 175 -5.01 8.04 -0.35
N ALA A 176 -5.97 8.85 -0.80
CA ALA A 176 -5.79 10.29 -0.95
C ALA A 176 -5.48 10.98 0.38
N LEU A 177 -6.25 10.69 1.43
CA LEU A 177 -6.03 11.20 2.78
C LEU A 177 -4.62 10.89 3.29
N THR A 178 -4.18 9.64 3.18
CA THR A 178 -2.90 9.19 3.72
C THR A 178 -1.69 9.74 2.95
N ILE A 179 -1.84 10.02 1.65
CA ILE A 179 -0.82 10.73 0.86
C ILE A 179 -0.74 12.19 1.33
N LEU A 180 -1.86 12.89 1.43
CA LEU A 180 -1.91 14.31 1.84
C LEU A 180 -1.35 14.54 3.25
N THR A 181 -1.69 13.67 4.18
CA THR A 181 -1.30 13.81 5.60
C THR A 181 0.06 13.22 5.91
N GLY A 182 0.63 12.40 5.00
CA GLY A 182 1.86 11.65 5.26
C GLY A 182 1.70 10.60 6.37
N ARG A 183 0.48 10.09 6.60
CA ARG A 183 0.08 9.26 7.76
C ARG A 183 0.98 8.05 8.01
N TYR A 184 1.55 7.45 6.97
CA TYR A 184 2.40 6.24 7.07
C TYR A 184 3.87 6.51 6.74
N SER A 185 4.34 7.75 6.89
CA SER A 185 5.73 8.12 6.57
C SER A 185 6.68 8.06 7.77
N GLY A 186 6.16 8.04 9.00
CA GLY A 186 6.96 7.98 10.24
C GLY A 186 7.01 6.58 10.83
N SER A 187 6.23 6.32 11.89
CA SER A 187 6.06 5.01 12.53
C SER A 187 4.81 4.28 11.98
N PRO A 188 4.91 3.58 10.86
CA PRO A 188 3.73 3.04 10.17
C PRO A 188 2.99 2.00 10.99
N GLU A 189 3.67 1.24 11.83
CA GLU A 189 3.07 0.14 12.60
C GLU A 189 2.03 0.60 13.60
N SER A 190 2.31 1.69 14.33
CA SER A 190 1.36 2.26 15.29
C SER A 190 0.14 2.86 14.58
N SER A 191 0.36 3.50 13.44
CA SER A 191 -0.72 4.05 12.62
C SER A 191 -1.57 2.94 12.01
N PHE A 192 -0.96 1.86 11.51
CA PHE A 192 -1.67 0.67 11.01
C PHE A 192 -2.53 0.04 12.10
N ASP A 193 -1.95 -0.14 13.30
CA ASP A 193 -2.64 -0.73 14.44
C ASP A 193 -3.87 0.09 14.84
N TYR A 194 -3.71 1.41 14.93
CA TYR A 194 -4.81 2.31 15.24
C TYR A 194 -5.89 2.28 14.16
N ASP A 195 -5.51 2.46 12.90
CA ASP A 195 -6.47 2.62 11.81
C ASP A 195 -7.25 1.34 11.53
N ILE A 196 -6.60 0.17 11.51
CA ILE A 196 -7.29 -1.09 11.23
C ILE A 196 -8.27 -1.45 12.34
N LYS A 197 -7.93 -1.20 13.61
CA LYS A 197 -8.82 -1.40 14.75
C LYS A 197 -10.04 -0.48 14.68
N ARG A 198 -9.82 0.78 14.29
CA ARG A 198 -10.91 1.74 14.11
C ARG A 198 -11.83 1.34 12.98
N PHE A 199 -11.31 0.99 11.81
CA PHE A 199 -12.15 0.46 10.72
C PHE A 199 -12.91 -0.80 11.10
N ALA A 200 -12.34 -1.65 11.96
CA ALA A 200 -13.00 -2.85 12.46
C ALA A 200 -14.11 -2.55 13.47
N ALA A 201 -14.00 -1.46 14.23
CA ALA A 201 -14.95 -1.07 15.27
C ALA A 201 -16.24 -0.38 14.74
N TYR A 202 -16.21 0.13 13.49
CA TYR A 202 -17.37 0.76 12.88
C TYR A 202 -18.09 -0.20 11.93
N ASP A 203 -19.40 -0.32 12.06
CA ASP A 203 -20.21 -1.13 11.15
C ASP A 203 -20.17 -0.55 9.73
N ASP A 204 -20.32 0.76 9.59
CA ASP A 204 -20.10 1.46 8.34
C ASP A 204 -18.66 2.05 8.28
N PRO A 205 -17.78 1.52 7.45
CA PRO A 205 -16.41 2.02 7.32
C PRO A 205 -16.36 3.49 6.84
N MET A 206 -17.43 3.97 6.21
CA MET A 206 -17.53 5.36 5.76
C MET A 206 -17.61 6.36 6.92
N GLU A 207 -18.15 5.95 8.06
CA GLU A 207 -18.23 6.83 9.25
C GLU A 207 -16.84 7.16 9.78
N PHE A 208 -15.99 6.14 9.99
CA PHE A 208 -14.62 6.39 10.46
C PHE A 208 -13.82 7.19 9.44
N LEU A 209 -13.98 6.91 8.15
CA LEU A 209 -13.34 7.70 7.10
C LEU A 209 -13.72 9.18 7.20
N LYS A 210 -15.02 9.50 7.27
CA LYS A 210 -15.51 10.88 7.35
C LYS A 210 -15.02 11.61 8.60
N ILE A 211 -15.01 10.93 9.75
CA ILE A 211 -14.49 11.49 11.01
C ILE A 211 -13.00 11.82 10.86
N THR A 212 -12.22 10.92 10.27
CA THR A 212 -10.78 11.13 10.06
C THR A 212 -10.52 12.25 9.06
N GLU A 213 -11.25 12.31 7.96
CA GLU A 213 -11.13 13.39 6.98
C GLU A 213 -11.47 14.75 7.60
N ALA A 214 -12.55 14.85 8.37
CA ALA A 214 -12.93 16.09 9.03
C ALA A 214 -11.87 16.58 10.03
N GLY A 215 -11.22 15.66 10.73
CA GLY A 215 -10.15 16.00 11.67
C GLY A 215 -8.84 16.39 10.99
N GLU A 216 -8.41 15.63 9.99
CA GLU A 216 -7.10 15.80 9.34
C GLU A 216 -7.12 16.87 8.24
N LEU A 217 -8.21 16.99 7.51
CA LEU A 217 -8.39 17.92 6.38
C LEU A 217 -9.33 19.09 6.74
N SER A 218 -9.12 19.67 7.91
CA SER A 218 -9.87 20.82 8.41
C SER A 218 -9.64 22.08 7.54
N ASP A 219 -10.45 23.11 7.75
CA ASP A 219 -10.24 24.42 7.10
C ASP A 219 -8.85 25.00 7.34
N ALA A 220 -8.28 24.77 8.53
CA ALA A 220 -6.90 25.16 8.83
C ALA A 220 -5.88 24.39 7.98
N PHE A 221 -6.13 23.11 7.69
CA PHE A 221 -5.29 22.36 6.75
C PHE A 221 -5.31 23.01 5.35
N TRP A 222 -6.47 23.27 4.80
CA TRP A 222 -6.62 23.78 3.43
C TRP A 222 -6.12 25.21 3.28
N ASN A 223 -6.50 26.09 4.20
CA ASN A 223 -6.27 27.53 4.07
C ASN A 223 -4.91 28.00 4.60
N VAL A 224 -4.26 27.22 5.46
CA VAL A 224 -2.99 27.61 6.08
C VAL A 224 -1.90 26.56 5.81
N ASN A 225 -2.10 25.33 6.27
CA ASN A 225 -1.04 24.32 6.23
C ASN A 225 -0.64 23.93 4.81
N LEU A 226 -1.61 23.69 3.94
CA LEU A 226 -1.35 23.33 2.54
C LEU A 226 -0.67 24.48 1.81
N VAL A 227 -1.17 25.71 1.97
CA VAL A 227 -0.63 26.90 1.30
C VAL A 227 0.85 27.10 1.66
N GLN A 228 1.20 26.98 2.94
CA GLN A 228 2.61 27.08 3.38
C GLN A 228 3.50 25.98 2.78
N ARG A 229 2.95 24.77 2.63
CA ARG A 229 3.68 23.60 2.11
C ARG A 229 3.84 23.59 0.59
N LEU A 230 3.14 24.46 -0.14
CA LEU A 230 3.38 24.69 -1.55
C LEU A 230 4.65 25.52 -1.80
N ASN A 231 5.17 26.23 -0.79
CA ASN A 231 6.43 26.99 -0.84
C ASN A 231 7.65 26.04 -0.71
N THR A 232 7.78 25.08 -1.61
CA THR A 232 8.90 24.15 -1.65
C THR A 232 9.30 23.87 -3.10
N SER A 233 10.58 23.64 -3.33
CA SER A 233 11.13 23.21 -4.63
C SER A 233 11.14 21.69 -4.82
N VAL A 234 10.72 20.92 -3.80
CA VAL A 234 10.80 19.46 -3.83
C VAL A 234 9.70 18.89 -4.69
N ALA A 235 10.02 18.50 -5.92
CA ALA A 235 9.10 17.88 -6.87
C ALA A 235 8.48 16.55 -6.39
N SER A 236 9.12 15.87 -5.43
CA SER A 236 8.56 14.69 -4.77
C SER A 236 7.67 15.02 -3.56
N SER A 237 7.27 16.29 -3.40
CA SER A 237 6.34 16.70 -2.36
C SER A 237 5.02 15.93 -2.46
N PRO A 238 4.45 15.42 -1.37
CA PRO A 238 3.17 14.73 -1.39
C PRO A 238 2.03 15.63 -1.92
N TYR A 239 2.16 16.93 -1.74
CA TYR A 239 1.17 17.90 -2.22
C TYR A 239 1.23 18.06 -3.74
N PHE A 240 2.43 18.13 -4.32
CA PHE A 240 2.59 18.14 -5.77
C PHE A 240 2.19 16.79 -6.38
N ASN A 241 2.57 15.69 -5.77
CA ASN A 241 2.12 14.37 -6.20
C ASN A 241 0.58 14.26 -6.17
N MET A 242 -0.07 14.78 -5.12
CA MET A 242 -1.53 14.77 -5.04
C MET A 242 -2.17 15.66 -6.10
N PHE A 243 -1.56 16.81 -6.43
CA PHE A 243 -1.99 17.63 -7.54
C PHE A 243 -1.92 16.88 -8.87
N LEU A 244 -0.83 16.16 -9.15
CA LEU A 244 -0.70 15.32 -10.34
C LEU A 244 -1.73 14.17 -10.35
N ILE A 245 -1.93 13.50 -9.21
CA ILE A 245 -2.95 12.45 -9.05
C ILE A 245 -4.34 13.00 -9.39
N ALA A 246 -4.66 14.21 -8.91
CA ALA A 246 -5.93 14.87 -9.22
C ALA A 246 -6.06 15.21 -10.70
N GLN A 247 -4.99 15.67 -11.35
CA GLN A 247 -4.99 15.93 -12.80
C GLN A 247 -5.22 14.66 -13.60
N VAL A 248 -4.54 13.55 -13.26
CA VAL A 248 -4.78 12.23 -13.89
C VAL A 248 -6.23 11.81 -13.69
N LYS A 249 -6.74 11.91 -12.46
CA LYS A 249 -8.13 11.54 -12.13
C LYS A 249 -9.17 12.34 -12.95
N ASN A 250 -8.86 13.59 -13.25
CA ASN A 250 -9.72 14.48 -14.01
C ASN A 250 -9.44 14.48 -15.52
N HIS A 251 -8.57 13.56 -16.00
CA HIS A 251 -8.15 13.49 -17.41
C HIS A 251 -7.64 14.83 -17.96
N ALA A 252 -6.94 15.59 -17.10
CA ALA A 252 -6.40 16.88 -17.47
C ALA A 252 -5.35 16.75 -18.58
N LYS A 253 -5.37 17.69 -19.51
CA LYS A 253 -4.35 17.80 -20.56
C LYS A 253 -3.08 18.44 -20.00
N GLY A 254 -1.94 18.10 -20.60
CA GLY A 254 -0.69 18.80 -20.31
C GLY A 254 -0.81 20.29 -20.63
N PHE A 255 -0.05 21.12 -19.91
CA PHE A 255 -0.22 22.59 -19.92
C PHE A 255 -0.21 23.21 -21.34
N LEU A 256 0.67 22.73 -22.22
CA LEU A 256 0.74 23.22 -23.62
C LEU A 256 0.23 22.20 -24.63
N SER A 257 -0.50 21.18 -24.20
CA SER A 257 -0.97 20.10 -25.05
C SER A 257 -2.49 20.09 -25.17
N VAL A 258 -2.96 20.03 -26.41
CA VAL A 258 -4.38 19.85 -26.71
C VAL A 258 -4.76 18.36 -26.73
N GLN A 259 -3.80 17.48 -26.99
CA GLN A 259 -4.04 16.04 -27.23
C GLN A 259 -3.51 15.15 -26.11
N VAL A 260 -2.31 15.42 -25.59
CA VAL A 260 -1.64 14.58 -24.60
C VAL A 260 -2.11 14.95 -23.21
N ASP A 261 -2.58 13.96 -22.46
CA ASP A 261 -2.97 14.14 -21.07
C ASP A 261 -1.80 13.95 -20.09
N VAL A 262 -2.00 14.38 -18.85
CA VAL A 262 -0.99 14.28 -17.80
C VAL A 262 -0.64 12.83 -17.49
N GLU A 263 -1.59 11.90 -17.62
CA GLU A 263 -1.33 10.47 -17.43
C GLU A 263 -0.28 9.96 -18.42
N ALA A 264 -0.48 10.22 -19.71
CA ALA A 264 0.47 9.82 -20.75
C ALA A 264 1.85 10.48 -20.59
N MET A 265 1.90 11.74 -20.15
CA MET A 265 3.16 12.43 -19.84
C MET A 265 3.88 11.76 -18.67
N LEU A 266 3.16 11.41 -17.60
CA LEU A 266 3.72 10.72 -16.45
C LEU A 266 4.23 9.32 -16.80
N GLU A 267 3.53 8.56 -17.64
CA GLU A 267 3.95 7.23 -18.08
C GLU A 267 5.20 7.26 -18.97
N ASN A 268 5.30 8.26 -19.84
CA ASN A 268 6.40 8.43 -20.81
C ASN A 268 7.57 9.31 -20.30
N ARG A 269 7.67 9.51 -18.96
CA ARG A 269 8.75 10.30 -18.33
C ARG A 269 8.79 11.76 -18.80
N GLY A 270 7.64 12.39 -18.98
CA GLY A 270 7.58 13.83 -19.23
C GLY A 270 8.32 14.62 -18.14
N ASP A 271 8.99 15.69 -18.54
CA ASP A 271 9.72 16.56 -17.61
C ASP A 271 8.77 17.55 -16.92
N ILE A 272 9.14 17.91 -15.69
CA ILE A 272 8.50 19.00 -14.97
C ILE A 272 9.06 20.31 -15.49
N HIS A 273 8.19 21.19 -15.95
CA HIS A 273 8.55 22.51 -16.42
C HIS A 273 8.12 23.60 -15.46
N HIS A 274 8.76 24.77 -15.56
CA HIS A 274 8.30 25.96 -14.86
C HIS A 274 7.21 26.64 -15.70
N LEU A 275 6.06 26.93 -15.09
CA LEU A 275 4.98 27.70 -15.74
C LEU A 275 5.49 29.05 -16.23
N PHE A 276 6.20 29.76 -15.36
CA PHE A 276 6.97 30.94 -15.71
C PHE A 276 8.45 30.56 -15.86
N PRO A 277 9.03 30.69 -17.07
CA PRO A 277 10.40 30.27 -17.34
C PRO A 277 11.41 30.88 -16.40
N LYS A 278 12.33 30.05 -15.86
CA LYS A 278 13.35 30.45 -14.89
C LYS A 278 14.14 31.68 -15.38
N LYS A 279 14.58 31.70 -16.63
CA LYS A 279 15.34 32.81 -17.21
C LYS A 279 14.52 34.10 -17.17
N TYR A 280 13.27 34.05 -17.60
CA TYR A 280 12.39 35.22 -17.57
C TYR A 280 12.28 35.83 -16.16
N LEU A 281 12.01 34.98 -15.16
CA LEU A 281 11.87 35.43 -13.78
C LEU A 281 13.18 36.01 -13.21
N THR A 282 14.32 35.39 -13.55
CA THR A 282 15.65 35.90 -13.13
C THR A 282 15.95 37.25 -13.76
N ASP A 283 15.67 37.42 -15.04
CA ASP A 283 15.89 38.68 -15.77
C ASP A 283 15.00 39.82 -15.23
N HIS A 284 13.89 39.47 -14.57
CA HIS A 284 12.97 40.43 -13.89
C HIS A 284 13.23 40.56 -12.38
N GLY A 285 14.37 40.07 -11.90
CA GLY A 285 14.80 40.25 -10.48
C GLY A 285 14.09 39.35 -9.47
N VAL A 286 13.35 38.33 -9.91
CA VAL A 286 12.70 37.36 -9.00
C VAL A 286 13.76 36.42 -8.46
N PRO A 287 13.93 36.31 -7.12
CA PRO A 287 14.95 35.43 -6.54
C PRO A 287 14.59 33.95 -6.69
N GLN A 288 15.63 33.09 -6.69
CA GLN A 288 15.48 31.65 -6.87
C GLN A 288 14.50 31.01 -5.87
N SER A 289 14.49 31.49 -4.63
CA SER A 289 13.56 31.01 -3.60
C SER A 289 12.09 31.24 -3.90
N GLN A 290 11.76 32.18 -4.79
CA GLN A 290 10.40 32.49 -5.17
C GLN A 290 9.97 31.78 -6.46
N TYR A 291 10.86 31.63 -7.46
CA TYR A 291 10.46 30.96 -8.72
C TYR A 291 10.65 29.43 -8.70
N ASN A 292 11.54 28.92 -7.88
CA ASN A 292 11.79 27.49 -7.80
C ASN A 292 10.90 26.83 -6.75
N GLN A 293 9.60 26.88 -6.98
CA GLN A 293 8.57 26.34 -6.09
C GLN A 293 7.59 25.48 -6.86
N ILE A 294 7.01 24.45 -6.19
CA ILE A 294 6.03 23.53 -6.82
C ILE A 294 4.80 24.24 -7.36
N ALA A 295 4.45 25.41 -6.84
CA ALA A 295 3.39 26.26 -7.36
C ALA A 295 3.68 26.79 -8.78
N ASN A 296 4.95 26.79 -9.20
CA ASN A 296 5.39 27.16 -10.56
C ASN A 296 5.71 25.93 -11.44
N TYR A 297 5.35 24.73 -11.01
CA TYR A 297 5.63 23.49 -11.74
C TYR A 297 4.41 23.01 -12.53
N VAL A 298 4.64 22.58 -13.76
CA VAL A 298 3.63 22.02 -14.67
C VAL A 298 4.20 20.83 -15.45
N PHE A 299 3.32 20.01 -15.97
CA PHE A 299 3.60 18.93 -16.94
C PHE A 299 3.11 19.31 -18.31
#